data_0143eb0ae0ee856cd46a6d375b118fb9
#
_entry.id   0143eb0ae0ee856cd46a6d375b118fb9
#
_cell.length_a   1.000
_cell.length_b   1.000
_cell.length_c   1.000
_cell.angle_alpha   90.00
_cell.angle_beta   90.00
_cell.angle_gamma   90.00
#
_symmetry.space_group_name_H-M   'P 1'
#
loop_
_entity.id
_entity.type
_entity.pdbx_description
1 polymer ?
#
loop_
_entity_poly.entity_id
_entity_poly.type
_entity_poly.pdbx_seq_one_letter_code
_entity_poly.pdbx_strand_id
1 'polypeptide(L)'
;MKKRMGLLKGAGVGIGILCVVLTGCQKTPEESAVVSKAEGLSASAIAEPLKEGETRETDIPAHWKMEELRNKDRMLICADLDMEEKQLGNLPVIEMKNHILTKEELKPLVEYFTGGEKLYERQPYTKDNYEEVISRIDNREGIYAASYLWMNQLKIKQSAEAGMAFAPEKPVKQEKTEIDFTTRFVDEGFEKAFTSQLALEGFDLYENRDEKVWFEADVGGTGTDRKAQIKAETYDSEVGNSSSFSWMTGLESFSYEEFNSNRIFFEYQQENSFTPQMLERMKLFQECFTKSTFDKTAGKEQAEQVLKDLEIEDMSLASDEQTLWFPQDSYTEGTEGIGSSYDLWWMADPADAECGYRYIFSREIGGLNVIDGDTAVIEETEEMYSPPFPVETITITVTESGVKSFVWKGMSEEVRIITENTNLLPFKKIQERLADQIFYWYTGTTAGQPEDDPTQFRYRVIEADMGYTYITAYENPEHAWLVPAWSFMAIEGMGGKEMQYLSYLIEAMEGRAITGGDG
;
A
#
# COMPACT_ATOMS: atom_id res chain seq x y z
N MET A 1 -40.49 22.93 -35.79
CA MET A 1 -41.16 22.60 -34.52
C MET A 1 -40.19 21.83 -33.65
N LYS A 2 -39.77 22.44 -32.55
CA LYS A 2 -38.82 21.87 -31.55
C LYS A 2 -39.55 20.85 -30.69
N LYS A 3 -38.98 19.67 -30.49
CA LYS A 3 -39.29 18.82 -29.34
C LYS A 3 -37.99 18.46 -28.64
N ARG A 4 -37.88 18.93 -27.42
CA ARG A 4 -36.85 18.59 -26.43
C ARG A 4 -37.04 17.12 -26.01
N MET A 5 -35.95 16.36 -26.01
CA MET A 5 -35.86 15.11 -25.26
C MET A 5 -35.05 15.39 -23.99
N GLY A 6 -35.65 15.03 -22.85
CA GLY A 6 -35.07 15.24 -21.54
C GLY A 6 -34.04 14.16 -21.22
N LEU A 7 -32.95 14.61 -20.61
CA LEU A 7 -31.95 13.76 -19.94
C LEU A 7 -32.55 13.15 -18.67
N LEU A 8 -32.52 11.85 -18.58
CA LEU A 8 -32.63 11.12 -17.32
C LEU A 8 -31.20 10.99 -16.76
N LYS A 9 -30.93 11.75 -15.71
CA LYS A 9 -29.72 11.57 -14.89
C LYS A 9 -29.95 10.38 -13.97
N GLY A 10 -29.16 9.32 -14.17
CA GLY A 10 -29.02 8.25 -13.19
C GLY A 10 -28.31 8.79 -11.95
N ALA A 11 -28.95 8.60 -10.79
CA ALA A 11 -28.37 8.98 -9.52
C ALA A 11 -27.43 7.87 -9.05
N GLY A 12 -26.14 8.11 -9.12
CA GLY A 12 -25.14 7.38 -8.34
C GLY A 12 -25.33 7.75 -6.86
N VAL A 13 -25.56 6.76 -6.02
CA VAL A 13 -25.59 6.93 -4.56
C VAL A 13 -24.13 6.85 -4.09
N GLY A 14 -23.45 7.99 -4.15
CA GLY A 14 -22.26 8.20 -3.34
C GLY A 14 -22.73 8.35 -1.89
N ILE A 15 -22.14 7.62 -0.97
CA ILE A 15 -22.26 7.90 0.46
C ILE A 15 -21.46 9.17 0.69
N GLY A 16 -22.07 10.30 0.42
CA GLY A 16 -21.57 11.60 0.80
C GLY A 16 -21.69 11.73 2.32
N ILE A 17 -20.58 11.74 3.02
CA ILE A 17 -20.53 12.32 4.36
C ILE A 17 -20.91 13.78 4.19
N LEU A 18 -22.07 14.13 4.68
CA LEU A 18 -22.58 15.50 4.66
C LEU A 18 -21.79 16.29 5.71
N CYS A 19 -20.69 16.91 5.30
CA CYS A 19 -19.99 17.91 6.13
C CYS A 19 -20.92 19.11 6.29
N VAL A 20 -21.54 19.22 7.46
CA VAL A 20 -22.21 20.45 7.88
C VAL A 20 -21.10 21.43 8.27
N VAL A 21 -20.86 22.41 7.43
CA VAL A 21 -19.98 23.54 7.74
C VAL A 21 -20.63 24.35 8.86
N LEU A 22 -20.24 24.07 10.09
CA LEU A 22 -20.46 25.01 11.20
C LEU A 22 -19.32 26.02 11.21
N THR A 23 -19.60 27.21 10.72
CA THR A 23 -18.76 28.39 10.89
C THR A 23 -18.61 28.74 12.38
N GLY A 24 -17.74 28.03 13.06
CA GLY A 24 -17.20 28.47 14.34
C GLY A 24 -15.94 29.29 14.06
N CYS A 25 -15.99 30.60 14.22
CA CYS A 25 -14.81 31.45 14.23
C CYS A 25 -13.91 31.04 15.40
N GLN A 26 -13.04 30.07 15.22
CA GLN A 26 -11.82 29.93 15.99
C GLN A 26 -10.70 30.62 15.21
N LYS A 27 -9.92 31.42 15.92
CA LYS A 27 -8.74 32.09 15.37
C LYS A 27 -7.85 31.02 14.77
N THR A 28 -7.70 31.05 13.47
CA THR A 28 -6.63 30.36 12.75
C THR A 28 -5.30 30.74 13.40
N PRO A 29 -4.39 29.79 13.69
CA PRO A 29 -3.03 30.18 14.04
C PRO A 29 -2.49 31.07 12.94
N GLU A 30 -2.06 32.27 13.29
CA GLU A 30 -1.33 33.14 12.37
C GLU A 30 -0.06 32.40 11.93
N GLU A 31 0.16 32.37 10.63
CA GLU A 31 1.31 31.77 9.91
C GLU A 31 1.23 30.27 9.57
N SER A 32 0.22 29.84 8.84
CA SER A 32 0.51 28.92 7.77
C SER A 32 0.96 29.75 6.57
N ALA A 33 2.23 29.67 6.21
CA ALA A 33 2.68 30.17 4.92
C ALA A 33 1.95 29.34 3.84
N VAL A 34 0.86 29.87 3.33
CA VAL A 34 0.18 29.34 2.15
C VAL A 34 1.09 29.66 0.98
N VAL A 35 2.06 28.80 0.75
CA VAL A 35 2.79 28.79 -0.51
C VAL A 35 1.88 28.04 -1.48
N SER A 36 1.30 28.75 -2.44
CA SER A 36 0.46 28.11 -3.46
C SER A 36 1.30 27.11 -4.25
N LYS A 37 0.71 26.02 -4.75
CA LYS A 37 1.37 25.10 -5.71
C LYS A 37 2.11 25.83 -6.83
N ALA A 38 1.73 27.08 -7.08
CA ALA A 38 2.31 27.99 -8.03
C ALA A 38 3.68 28.59 -7.65
N GLU A 39 4.24 28.36 -6.49
CA GLU A 39 5.44 29.09 -6.03
C GLU A 39 6.72 28.25 -5.83
N GLY A 40 6.63 26.92 -6.01
CA GLY A 40 7.78 26.02 -5.83
C GLY A 40 8.25 25.91 -4.36
N LEU A 41 9.50 25.54 -4.13
CA LEU A 41 10.09 25.53 -2.80
C LEU A 41 10.23 26.96 -2.26
N SER A 42 9.83 27.17 -1.00
CA SER A 42 10.06 28.45 -0.33
C SER A 42 11.57 28.70 -0.15
N ALA A 43 11.96 29.97 -0.18
CA ALA A 43 13.34 30.34 0.06
C ALA A 43 13.86 29.89 1.44
N SER A 44 12.96 29.71 2.41
CA SER A 44 13.27 29.19 3.75
C SER A 44 13.56 27.70 3.77
N ALA A 45 13.05 26.93 2.81
CA ALA A 45 13.32 25.48 2.67
C ALA A 45 14.68 25.19 2.04
N ILE A 46 15.31 26.15 1.38
CA ILE A 46 16.59 25.96 0.69
C ILE A 46 17.75 26.27 1.65
N ALA A 47 18.73 25.38 1.70
CA ALA A 47 19.95 25.52 2.49
C ALA A 47 21.21 25.47 1.59
N GLU A 48 22.29 26.07 2.08
CA GLU A 48 23.60 25.88 1.45
C GLU A 48 24.07 24.42 1.62
N PRO A 49 24.69 23.83 0.62
CA PRO A 49 25.25 22.48 0.74
C PRO A 49 26.29 22.39 1.86
N LEU A 50 26.30 21.27 2.57
CA LEU A 50 27.34 20.93 3.53
C LEU A 50 28.64 20.65 2.79
N LYS A 51 29.77 20.93 3.45
CA LYS A 51 31.08 20.53 2.91
C LYS A 51 31.27 19.03 3.04
N GLU A 52 32.14 18.51 2.18
CA GLU A 52 32.49 17.09 2.19
C GLU A 52 32.93 16.63 3.60
N GLY A 53 32.27 15.59 4.13
CA GLY A 53 32.51 15.03 5.46
C GLY A 53 31.84 15.78 6.62
N GLU A 54 31.10 16.86 6.37
CA GLU A 54 30.23 17.49 7.36
C GLU A 54 28.89 16.74 7.45
N THR A 55 28.36 16.62 8.67
CA THR A 55 27.03 16.10 8.95
C THR A 55 26.15 17.19 9.52
N ARG A 56 24.86 17.06 9.32
CA ARG A 56 23.85 17.98 9.84
C ARG A 56 23.68 17.79 11.34
N GLU A 57 23.66 18.87 12.09
CA GLU A 57 23.13 18.86 13.46
C GLU A 57 21.59 18.83 13.40
N THR A 58 20.99 17.91 14.16
CA THR A 58 19.53 17.79 14.28
C THR A 58 19.10 18.06 15.73
N ASP A 59 17.88 18.53 15.91
CA ASP A 59 17.25 18.71 17.23
C ASP A 59 16.38 17.52 17.62
N ILE A 60 16.55 16.39 16.94
CA ILE A 60 15.83 15.14 17.21
C ILE A 60 16.29 14.59 18.57
N PRO A 61 15.37 14.39 19.53
CA PRO A 61 15.77 13.86 20.84
C PRO A 61 16.08 12.36 20.73
N ALA A 62 17.03 11.85 21.49
CA ALA A 62 17.30 10.40 21.57
C ALA A 62 16.12 9.61 22.17
N HIS A 63 15.31 10.28 22.96
CA HIS A 63 14.07 9.75 23.54
C HIS A 63 12.98 10.80 23.46
N TRP A 64 11.88 10.46 22.78
CA TRP A 64 10.76 11.38 22.64
C TRP A 64 9.64 11.03 23.61
N LYS A 65 9.31 12.02 24.45
CA LYS A 65 8.17 11.95 25.34
C LYS A 65 7.24 13.12 25.13
N MET A 66 5.97 12.83 24.86
CA MET A 66 4.92 13.82 24.68
C MET A 66 3.64 13.36 25.38
N GLU A 67 2.93 14.31 25.96
CA GLU A 67 1.58 14.12 26.49
C GLU A 67 0.81 15.42 26.27
N GLU A 68 -0.22 15.39 25.48
CA GLU A 68 -1.02 16.55 25.12
C GLU A 68 -2.51 16.23 25.21
N LEU A 69 -3.23 17.02 26.00
CA LEU A 69 -4.68 16.94 26.14
C LEU A 69 -5.36 18.00 25.27
N ARG A 70 -6.32 17.59 24.46
CA ARG A 70 -7.13 18.48 23.61
C ARG A 70 -8.61 18.25 23.83
N ASN A 71 -9.44 19.14 23.30
CA ASN A 71 -10.90 19.06 23.32
C ASN A 71 -11.48 18.80 24.71
N LYS A 72 -11.17 19.68 25.69
CA LYS A 72 -11.66 19.56 27.07
C LYS A 72 -11.29 18.20 27.71
N ASP A 73 -10.07 17.76 27.49
CA ASP A 73 -9.47 16.51 28.00
C ASP A 73 -10.11 15.21 27.48
N ARG A 74 -10.92 15.29 26.42
CA ARG A 74 -11.50 14.11 25.76
C ARG A 74 -10.51 13.40 24.83
N MET A 75 -9.48 14.09 24.40
CA MET A 75 -8.47 13.57 23.49
C MET A 75 -7.09 13.67 24.13
N LEU A 76 -6.41 12.55 24.25
CA LEU A 76 -5.02 12.44 24.68
C LEU A 76 -4.15 11.98 23.53
N ILE A 77 -3.14 12.80 23.19
CA ILE A 77 -2.05 12.40 22.29
C ILE A 77 -0.84 12.12 23.17
N CYS A 78 -0.21 10.98 23.00
CA CYS A 78 0.99 10.64 23.76
C CYS A 78 2.02 9.88 22.94
N ALA A 79 3.29 10.10 23.26
CA ALA A 79 4.45 9.35 22.78
C ALA A 79 5.38 9.05 23.95
N ASP A 80 6.03 7.90 23.94
CA ASP A 80 7.11 7.53 24.88
C ASP A 80 7.95 6.46 24.16
N LEU A 81 8.89 6.90 23.30
CA LEU A 81 9.69 6.03 22.45
C LEU A 81 11.12 6.55 22.24
N ASP A 82 12.03 5.63 22.02
CA ASP A 82 13.40 5.93 21.63
C ASP A 82 13.45 6.29 20.15
N MET A 83 14.21 7.34 19.82
CA MET A 83 14.40 7.80 18.45
C MET A 83 15.73 7.31 17.92
N GLU A 84 15.75 6.87 16.67
CA GLU A 84 16.99 6.49 16.01
C GLU A 84 17.87 7.72 15.73
N GLU A 85 19.12 7.67 16.15
CA GLU A 85 20.10 8.69 15.81
C GLU A 85 20.60 8.46 14.38
N LYS A 86 20.26 9.39 13.47
CA LYS A 86 20.68 9.35 12.06
C LYS A 86 21.76 10.39 11.81
N GLN A 87 22.81 9.98 11.07
CA GLN A 87 23.83 10.90 10.58
C GLN A 87 23.41 11.44 9.22
N LEU A 88 22.87 12.65 9.20
CA LEU A 88 22.33 13.26 7.99
C LEU A 88 23.40 14.04 7.23
N GLY A 89 23.52 13.77 5.95
CA GLY A 89 24.29 14.56 4.99
C GLY A 89 23.49 15.71 4.38
N ASN A 90 23.80 16.06 3.14
CA ASN A 90 22.95 16.93 2.34
C ASN A 90 21.63 16.24 2.06
N LEU A 91 20.56 17.00 2.18
CA LEU A 91 19.20 16.55 1.92
C LEU A 91 18.66 17.28 0.70
N PRO A 92 18.94 16.80 -0.52
CA PRO A 92 18.45 17.41 -1.75
C PRO A 92 16.95 17.23 -1.92
N VAL A 93 16.35 18.09 -2.76
CA VAL A 93 15.06 17.80 -3.40
C VAL A 93 15.36 17.37 -4.82
N ILE A 94 14.84 16.22 -5.22
CA ILE A 94 15.12 15.60 -6.52
C ILE A 94 13.82 15.45 -7.28
N GLU A 95 13.79 15.90 -8.53
CA GLU A 95 12.67 15.64 -9.42
C GLU A 95 12.83 14.26 -10.03
N MET A 96 11.80 13.44 -9.84
CA MET A 96 11.70 12.06 -10.29
C MET A 96 10.57 11.92 -11.31
N LYS A 97 10.68 10.97 -12.20
CA LYS A 97 9.58 10.54 -13.06
C LYS A 97 9.46 9.02 -13.03
N ASN A 98 8.28 8.52 -13.39
CA ASN A 98 8.07 7.09 -13.55
C ASN A 98 9.04 6.53 -14.61
N HIS A 99 9.68 5.41 -14.29
CA HIS A 99 10.48 4.65 -15.25
C HIS A 99 9.61 3.63 -15.97
N ILE A 100 9.55 3.69 -17.28
CA ILE A 100 8.78 2.75 -18.08
C ILE A 100 9.66 1.51 -18.34
N LEU A 101 9.32 0.41 -17.69
CA LEU A 101 10.03 -0.86 -17.81
C LEU A 101 10.06 -1.32 -19.28
N THR A 102 11.26 -1.52 -19.81
CA THR A 102 11.46 -1.95 -21.20
C THR A 102 11.52 -3.48 -21.31
N LYS A 103 11.36 -3.99 -22.53
CA LYS A 103 11.53 -5.42 -22.81
C LYS A 103 12.94 -5.92 -22.49
N GLU A 104 13.94 -5.09 -22.74
CA GLU A 104 15.33 -5.38 -22.49
C GLU A 104 15.62 -5.55 -21.00
N GLU A 105 14.96 -4.78 -20.14
CA GLU A 105 15.04 -4.88 -18.69
C GLU A 105 14.18 -6.02 -18.12
N LEU A 106 13.01 -6.25 -18.71
CA LEU A 106 12.13 -7.36 -18.31
C LEU A 106 12.79 -8.73 -18.48
N LYS A 107 13.53 -8.90 -19.58
CA LYS A 107 14.08 -10.20 -19.96
C LYS A 107 15.05 -10.77 -18.93
N PRO A 108 16.09 -10.06 -18.46
CA PRO A 108 17.00 -10.59 -17.42
C PRO A 108 16.28 -10.88 -16.10
N LEU A 109 15.27 -10.08 -15.70
CA LEU A 109 14.46 -10.36 -14.51
C LEU A 109 13.72 -11.69 -14.65
N VAL A 110 13.04 -11.91 -15.78
CA VAL A 110 12.32 -13.16 -16.05
C VAL A 110 13.29 -14.34 -16.11
N GLU A 111 14.44 -14.21 -16.80
CA GLU A 111 15.44 -15.26 -16.89
C GLU A 111 16.02 -15.65 -15.51
N TYR A 112 16.28 -14.68 -14.65
CA TYR A 112 16.76 -14.91 -13.28
C TYR A 112 15.74 -15.72 -12.46
N PHE A 113 14.50 -15.25 -12.39
CA PHE A 113 13.47 -15.83 -11.54
C PHE A 113 12.86 -17.12 -12.09
N THR A 114 13.00 -17.41 -13.36
CA THR A 114 12.60 -18.72 -13.91
C THR A 114 13.60 -19.82 -13.60
N GLY A 115 14.88 -19.50 -13.47
CA GLY A 115 15.93 -20.51 -13.26
C GLY A 115 15.99 -21.57 -14.37
N GLY A 116 15.55 -21.24 -15.59
CA GLY A 116 15.50 -22.16 -16.74
C GLY A 116 14.23 -23.01 -16.82
N GLU A 117 13.28 -22.84 -15.94
CA GLU A 117 11.96 -23.47 -16.03
C GLU A 117 11.17 -22.90 -17.23
N LYS A 118 10.24 -23.70 -17.74
CA LYS A 118 9.35 -23.26 -18.81
C LYS A 118 8.32 -22.28 -18.30
N LEU A 119 7.98 -21.34 -19.15
CA LEU A 119 6.90 -20.39 -18.95
C LEU A 119 5.62 -20.90 -19.61
N TYR A 120 4.50 -20.60 -19.00
CA TYR A 120 3.18 -20.89 -19.52
C TYR A 120 2.32 -19.64 -19.46
N GLU A 121 1.41 -19.52 -20.43
CA GLU A 121 0.33 -18.53 -20.35
C GLU A 121 -0.50 -18.82 -19.10
N ARG A 122 -0.92 -17.74 -18.42
CA ARG A 122 -1.85 -17.87 -17.31
C ARG A 122 -3.09 -18.63 -17.76
N GLN A 123 -3.46 -19.65 -17.00
CA GLN A 123 -4.64 -20.42 -17.29
C GLN A 123 -5.90 -19.58 -17.04
N PRO A 124 -6.77 -19.36 -18.04
CA PRO A 124 -8.03 -18.68 -17.82
C PRO A 124 -8.96 -19.55 -16.95
N TYR A 125 -9.85 -18.91 -16.23
CA TYR A 125 -10.92 -19.61 -15.55
C TYR A 125 -11.77 -20.37 -16.54
N THR A 126 -12.13 -21.61 -16.20
CA THR A 126 -13.07 -22.43 -16.96
C THR A 126 -14.51 -22.08 -16.60
N LYS A 127 -15.46 -22.57 -17.38
CA LYS A 127 -16.88 -22.43 -17.01
C LYS A 127 -17.18 -23.02 -15.64
N ASP A 128 -16.62 -24.19 -15.34
CA ASP A 128 -16.79 -24.85 -14.05
C ASP A 128 -16.30 -23.96 -12.89
N ASN A 129 -15.18 -23.24 -13.05
CA ASN A 129 -14.68 -22.31 -12.03
C ASN A 129 -15.67 -21.15 -11.79
N TYR A 130 -16.22 -20.57 -12.87
CA TYR A 130 -17.23 -19.52 -12.73
C TYR A 130 -18.52 -20.03 -12.10
N GLU A 131 -18.99 -21.22 -12.49
CA GLU A 131 -20.19 -21.86 -11.90
C GLU A 131 -20.01 -22.11 -10.41
N GLU A 132 -18.81 -22.55 -10.00
CA GLU A 132 -18.47 -22.72 -8.60
C GLU A 132 -18.55 -21.40 -7.81
N VAL A 133 -17.92 -20.34 -8.29
CA VAL A 133 -18.00 -19.00 -7.65
C VAL A 133 -19.45 -18.54 -7.53
N ILE A 134 -20.24 -18.63 -8.60
CA ILE A 134 -21.67 -18.24 -8.59
C ILE A 134 -22.44 -19.07 -7.54
N SER A 135 -22.22 -20.38 -7.50
CA SER A 135 -22.86 -21.29 -6.55
C SER A 135 -22.54 -20.91 -5.11
N ARG A 136 -21.27 -20.61 -4.82
CA ARG A 136 -20.84 -20.20 -3.47
C ARG A 136 -21.44 -18.88 -3.04
N ILE A 137 -21.58 -17.90 -3.95
CA ILE A 137 -22.28 -16.64 -3.68
C ILE A 137 -23.75 -16.90 -3.37
N ASP A 138 -24.43 -17.71 -4.18
CA ASP A 138 -25.86 -18.01 -4.01
C ASP A 138 -26.15 -18.78 -2.74
N ASN A 139 -25.25 -19.69 -2.36
CA ASN A 139 -25.37 -20.48 -1.13
C ASN A 139 -24.84 -19.74 0.11
N ARG A 140 -24.22 -18.57 -0.04
CA ARG A 140 -23.55 -17.82 1.03
C ARG A 140 -22.47 -18.63 1.74
N GLU A 141 -21.60 -19.25 0.98
CA GLU A 141 -20.50 -20.07 1.48
C GLU A 141 -19.22 -19.24 1.66
N GLY A 142 -18.39 -19.61 2.65
CA GLY A 142 -17.12 -18.96 2.93
C GLY A 142 -17.26 -17.46 3.19
N ILE A 143 -16.46 -16.64 2.53
CA ILE A 143 -16.50 -15.16 2.64
C ILE A 143 -17.85 -14.57 2.25
N TYR A 144 -18.59 -15.23 1.37
CA TYR A 144 -19.91 -14.76 0.93
C TYR A 144 -21.00 -14.94 1.99
N ALA A 145 -20.72 -15.55 3.13
CA ALA A 145 -21.61 -15.58 4.28
C ALA A 145 -21.73 -14.22 4.99
N ALA A 146 -20.75 -13.32 4.79
CA ALA A 146 -20.72 -12.03 5.47
C ALA A 146 -21.68 -11.01 4.84
N SER A 147 -22.60 -10.47 5.63
CA SER A 147 -23.67 -9.58 5.13
C SER A 147 -23.17 -8.21 4.66
N TYR A 148 -22.05 -7.72 5.17
CA TYR A 148 -21.49 -6.41 4.77
C TYR A 148 -20.87 -6.42 3.37
N LEU A 149 -20.58 -7.60 2.80
CA LEU A 149 -20.07 -7.75 1.43
C LEU A 149 -21.18 -7.84 0.37
N TRP A 150 -22.44 -7.72 0.77
CA TRP A 150 -23.58 -7.93 -0.13
C TRP A 150 -23.51 -7.16 -1.45
N MET A 151 -23.13 -5.90 -1.42
CA MET A 151 -23.04 -5.08 -2.63
C MET A 151 -21.93 -5.55 -3.55
N ASN A 152 -20.78 -5.96 -2.99
CA ASN A 152 -19.67 -6.50 -3.75
C ASN A 152 -20.01 -7.89 -4.31
N GLN A 153 -20.71 -8.73 -3.57
CA GLN A 153 -21.15 -10.05 -4.02
C GLN A 153 -22.00 -9.97 -5.29
N LEU A 154 -22.89 -8.99 -5.40
CA LEU A 154 -23.69 -8.79 -6.61
C LEU A 154 -22.82 -8.42 -7.81
N LYS A 155 -21.82 -7.55 -7.63
CA LYS A 155 -20.86 -7.19 -8.70
C LYS A 155 -20.02 -8.39 -9.10
N ILE A 156 -19.50 -9.14 -8.14
CA ILE A 156 -18.71 -10.35 -8.37
C ILE A 156 -19.53 -11.38 -9.16
N LYS A 157 -20.78 -11.62 -8.74
CA LYS A 157 -21.68 -12.54 -9.47
C LYS A 157 -21.93 -12.11 -10.89
N GLN A 158 -22.22 -10.82 -11.14
CA GLN A 158 -22.42 -10.27 -12.48
C GLN A 158 -21.16 -10.43 -13.35
N SER A 159 -19.99 -10.18 -12.78
CA SER A 159 -18.72 -10.39 -13.46
C SER A 159 -18.46 -11.87 -13.78
N ALA A 160 -18.78 -12.76 -12.84
CA ALA A 160 -18.65 -14.21 -13.06
C ALA A 160 -19.61 -14.70 -14.17
N GLU A 161 -20.87 -14.26 -14.18
CA GLU A 161 -21.83 -14.59 -15.23
C GLU A 161 -21.38 -14.07 -16.61
N ALA A 162 -20.81 -12.87 -16.66
CA ALA A 162 -20.27 -12.30 -17.90
C ALA A 162 -19.03 -13.08 -18.37
N GLY A 163 -18.08 -13.37 -17.49
CA GLY A 163 -16.86 -14.13 -17.82
C GLY A 163 -17.15 -15.55 -18.29
N MET A 164 -18.11 -16.23 -17.65
CA MET A 164 -18.50 -17.58 -18.00
C MET A 164 -18.95 -17.72 -19.47
N ALA A 165 -19.52 -16.65 -20.05
CA ALA A 165 -19.96 -16.68 -21.46
C ALA A 165 -18.79 -16.86 -22.46
N PHE A 166 -17.58 -16.46 -22.08
CA PHE A 166 -16.37 -16.52 -22.91
C PHE A 166 -15.37 -17.56 -22.42
N ALA A 167 -15.59 -18.13 -21.23
CA ALA A 167 -14.67 -19.06 -20.60
C ALA A 167 -14.56 -20.39 -21.38
N PRO A 168 -13.36 -21.01 -21.41
CA PRO A 168 -13.18 -22.33 -21.99
C PRO A 168 -13.88 -23.41 -21.16
N GLU A 169 -14.32 -24.49 -21.81
CA GLU A 169 -14.92 -25.66 -21.14
C GLU A 169 -13.90 -26.46 -20.29
N LYS A 170 -12.63 -26.34 -20.61
CA LYS A 170 -11.56 -27.10 -19.95
C LYS A 170 -10.31 -26.25 -19.81
N PRO A 171 -9.45 -26.57 -18.83
CA PRO A 171 -8.16 -25.93 -18.68
C PRO A 171 -7.34 -25.97 -19.97
N VAL A 172 -6.71 -24.85 -20.31
CA VAL A 172 -5.85 -24.71 -21.50
C VAL A 172 -4.43 -24.49 -21.02
N LYS A 173 -3.55 -25.46 -21.31
CA LYS A 173 -2.12 -25.34 -21.01
C LYS A 173 -1.36 -24.94 -22.26
N GLN A 174 -0.86 -23.71 -22.29
CA GLN A 174 -0.12 -23.16 -23.41
C GLN A 174 1.26 -22.68 -22.92
N GLU A 175 2.32 -23.14 -23.59
CA GLU A 175 3.69 -22.68 -23.32
C GLU A 175 3.85 -21.25 -23.85
N LYS A 176 4.42 -20.35 -23.03
CA LYS A 176 4.75 -18.97 -23.39
C LYS A 176 6.22 -18.90 -23.78
N THR A 177 6.50 -18.56 -25.02
CA THR A 177 7.86 -18.54 -25.56
C THR A 177 8.43 -17.14 -25.73
N GLU A 178 7.57 -16.12 -25.72
CA GLU A 178 7.97 -14.72 -25.88
C GLU A 178 7.96 -13.99 -24.54
N ILE A 179 9.08 -13.33 -24.22
CA ILE A 179 9.19 -12.43 -23.08
C ILE A 179 9.07 -11.02 -23.65
N ASP A 180 7.84 -10.54 -23.72
CA ASP A 180 7.50 -9.23 -24.27
C ASP A 180 6.21 -8.71 -23.64
N PHE A 181 6.08 -7.40 -23.54
CA PHE A 181 4.84 -6.78 -23.10
C PHE A 181 3.76 -6.95 -24.17
N THR A 182 2.57 -7.31 -23.71
CA THR A 182 1.37 -7.38 -24.55
C THR A 182 0.38 -6.34 -24.07
N THR A 183 -0.36 -5.73 -25.01
CA THR A 183 -1.50 -4.88 -24.66
C THR A 183 -2.63 -5.78 -24.14
N ARG A 184 -3.23 -5.42 -23.03
CA ARG A 184 -4.48 -6.04 -22.57
C ARG A 184 -5.58 -5.74 -23.58
N PHE A 185 -6.54 -6.67 -23.70
CA PHE A 185 -7.74 -6.46 -24.52
C PHE A 185 -7.47 -6.52 -26.02
N VAL A 186 -6.93 -7.64 -26.46
CA VAL A 186 -6.62 -7.88 -27.89
C VAL A 186 -7.91 -7.99 -28.73
N ASP A 187 -8.97 -8.53 -28.14
CA ASP A 187 -10.30 -8.61 -28.76
C ASP A 187 -11.41 -8.55 -27.70
N GLU A 188 -12.66 -8.29 -28.15
CA GLU A 188 -13.80 -8.09 -27.25
C GLU A 188 -14.09 -9.31 -26.34
N GLY A 189 -13.90 -10.51 -26.86
CA GLY A 189 -14.13 -11.73 -26.09
C GLY A 189 -13.07 -11.94 -25.02
N PHE A 190 -11.80 -11.71 -25.35
CA PHE A 190 -10.69 -11.76 -24.43
C PHE A 190 -10.83 -10.69 -23.35
N GLU A 191 -11.12 -9.45 -23.75
CA GLU A 191 -11.36 -8.33 -22.84
C GLU A 191 -12.42 -8.67 -21.79
N LYS A 192 -13.59 -9.15 -22.23
CA LYS A 192 -14.68 -9.49 -21.31
C LYS A 192 -14.33 -10.63 -20.36
N ALA A 193 -13.74 -11.70 -20.84
CA ALA A 193 -13.32 -12.81 -20.01
C ALA A 193 -12.28 -12.38 -18.99
N PHE A 194 -11.29 -11.63 -19.44
CA PHE A 194 -10.19 -11.17 -18.60
C PHE A 194 -10.65 -10.15 -17.55
N THR A 195 -11.45 -9.16 -17.97
CA THR A 195 -12.04 -8.15 -17.08
C THR A 195 -12.88 -8.82 -15.99
N SER A 196 -13.68 -9.82 -16.35
CA SER A 196 -14.50 -10.57 -15.39
C SER A 196 -13.62 -11.36 -14.41
N GLN A 197 -12.55 -11.98 -14.88
CA GLN A 197 -11.61 -12.71 -14.04
C GLN A 197 -10.89 -11.76 -13.07
N LEU A 198 -10.40 -10.61 -13.54
CA LEU A 198 -9.77 -9.61 -12.68
C LEU A 198 -10.72 -9.09 -11.59
N ALA A 199 -11.99 -8.86 -11.93
CA ALA A 199 -12.99 -8.45 -10.95
C ALA A 199 -13.21 -9.50 -9.85
N LEU A 200 -13.13 -10.80 -10.20
CA LEU A 200 -13.17 -11.90 -9.23
C LEU A 200 -11.91 -11.95 -8.34
N GLU A 201 -10.79 -11.49 -8.85
CA GLU A 201 -9.51 -11.42 -8.13
C GLU A 201 -9.35 -10.13 -7.31
N GLY A 202 -10.41 -9.32 -7.19
CA GLY A 202 -10.42 -8.12 -6.37
C GLY A 202 -9.88 -6.86 -7.04
N PHE A 203 -9.55 -6.91 -8.34
CA PHE A 203 -9.10 -5.73 -9.05
C PHE A 203 -10.26 -4.80 -9.38
N ASP A 204 -10.19 -3.55 -8.96
CA ASP A 204 -11.10 -2.50 -9.40
C ASP A 204 -10.84 -2.16 -10.87
N LEU A 205 -11.84 -2.46 -11.69
CA LEU A 205 -11.79 -2.16 -13.12
C LEU A 205 -12.50 -0.84 -13.37
N TYR A 206 -11.75 0.23 -13.37
CA TYR A 206 -12.28 1.53 -13.81
C TYR A 206 -12.45 1.53 -15.32
N GLU A 207 -13.62 1.92 -15.78
CA GLU A 207 -14.01 1.97 -17.20
C GLU A 207 -13.10 2.84 -18.09
N ASN A 208 -12.24 3.68 -17.49
CA ASN A 208 -11.43 4.69 -18.15
C ASN A 208 -9.92 4.47 -17.97
N ARG A 209 -9.45 3.27 -17.66
CA ARG A 209 -8.01 3.01 -17.64
C ARG A 209 -7.50 2.85 -19.05
N ASP A 210 -6.51 3.67 -19.38
CA ASP A 210 -5.80 3.64 -20.65
C ASP A 210 -5.09 2.32 -20.92
N GLU A 211 -4.58 2.17 -22.15
CA GLU A 211 -3.89 0.96 -22.57
C GLU A 211 -2.82 0.55 -21.55
N LYS A 212 -3.03 -0.61 -20.95
CA LYS A 212 -2.04 -1.24 -20.09
C LYS A 212 -1.26 -2.25 -20.91
N VAL A 213 0.05 -2.19 -20.74
CA VAL A 213 0.95 -3.22 -21.27
C VAL A 213 1.49 -4.03 -20.12
N TRP A 214 1.53 -5.34 -20.28
CA TRP A 214 2.03 -6.22 -19.25
C TRP A 214 2.61 -7.52 -19.78
N PHE A 215 3.39 -8.15 -18.91
CA PHE A 215 3.81 -9.52 -19.05
C PHE A 215 3.28 -10.32 -17.86
N GLU A 216 2.71 -11.49 -18.13
CA GLU A 216 2.27 -12.43 -17.11
C GLU A 216 2.60 -13.84 -17.55
N ALA A 217 3.16 -14.65 -16.64
CA ALA A 217 3.46 -16.04 -16.91
C ALA A 217 3.44 -16.89 -15.63
N ASP A 218 2.94 -18.12 -15.76
CA ASP A 218 3.13 -19.17 -14.78
C ASP A 218 4.47 -19.88 -15.06
N VAL A 219 5.24 -20.17 -14.00
CA VAL A 219 6.58 -20.77 -14.08
C VAL A 219 6.51 -22.24 -13.73
N GLY A 220 7.08 -23.11 -14.56
CA GLY A 220 7.25 -24.54 -14.31
C GLY A 220 5.98 -25.39 -14.44
N GLY A 221 4.82 -24.79 -14.47
CA GLY A 221 3.50 -25.45 -14.56
C GLY A 221 2.38 -24.44 -14.69
N THR A 222 1.13 -24.84 -14.59
CA THR A 222 -0.06 -23.97 -14.61
C THR A 222 -1.03 -24.36 -13.50
N GLY A 223 -1.85 -23.42 -13.05
CA GLY A 223 -2.79 -23.66 -11.96
C GLY A 223 -2.07 -24.07 -10.68
N THR A 224 -2.51 -25.14 -10.04
CA THR A 224 -1.89 -25.70 -8.81
C THR A 224 -0.53 -26.33 -9.04
N ASP A 225 -0.17 -26.66 -10.29
CA ASP A 225 1.13 -27.25 -10.63
C ASP A 225 2.22 -26.20 -10.83
N ARG A 226 1.89 -24.91 -10.86
CA ARG A 226 2.86 -23.83 -11.06
C ARG A 226 3.78 -23.71 -9.84
N LYS A 227 5.06 -23.46 -10.10
CA LYS A 227 6.07 -23.24 -9.05
C LYS A 227 6.11 -21.79 -8.59
N ALA A 228 5.82 -20.87 -9.52
CA ALA A 228 5.76 -19.44 -9.27
C ALA A 228 4.91 -18.74 -10.33
N GLN A 229 4.60 -17.48 -10.07
CA GLN A 229 4.00 -16.56 -11.03
C GLN A 229 4.90 -15.35 -11.21
N ILE A 230 5.02 -14.89 -12.46
CA ILE A 230 5.69 -13.62 -12.80
C ILE A 230 4.65 -12.67 -13.35
N LYS A 231 4.71 -11.43 -12.90
CA LYS A 231 3.93 -10.32 -13.45
C LYS A 231 4.84 -9.12 -13.65
N ALA A 232 4.66 -8.42 -14.76
CA ALA A 232 5.23 -7.10 -15.00
C ALA A 232 4.17 -6.23 -15.64
N GLU A 233 4.06 -5.02 -15.17
CA GLU A 233 3.10 -4.05 -15.69
C GLU A 233 3.79 -2.71 -15.83
N THR A 234 3.55 -2.04 -16.94
CA THR A 234 3.94 -0.65 -17.14
C THR A 234 2.79 0.08 -17.80
N TYR A 235 2.43 1.24 -17.29
CA TYR A 235 1.45 2.11 -17.90
C TYR A 235 1.79 3.57 -17.62
N ASP A 236 1.38 4.43 -18.55
CA ASP A 236 1.55 5.86 -18.53
C ASP A 236 0.25 6.47 -19.07
N SER A 237 -0.53 7.10 -18.22
CA SER A 237 -1.85 7.63 -18.56
C SER A 237 -2.15 8.93 -17.82
N GLU A 238 -3.18 9.67 -18.27
CA GLU A 238 -3.64 10.90 -17.62
C GLU A 238 -4.12 10.70 -16.18
N VAL A 239 -4.48 9.47 -15.80
CA VAL A 239 -4.98 9.15 -14.45
C VAL A 239 -3.92 8.55 -13.54
N GLY A 240 -2.73 8.31 -14.04
CA GLY A 240 -1.59 7.81 -13.29
C GLY A 240 -0.63 7.03 -14.16
N ASN A 241 0.57 6.85 -13.67
CA ASN A 241 1.60 6.05 -14.30
C ASN A 241 2.30 5.18 -13.27
N SER A 242 2.75 4.00 -13.69
CA SER A 242 3.43 3.07 -12.80
C SER A 242 4.19 2.02 -13.59
N SER A 243 5.26 1.52 -13.01
CA SER A 243 5.95 0.32 -13.48
C SER A 243 6.24 -0.59 -12.31
N SER A 244 5.99 -1.87 -12.51
CA SER A 244 6.22 -2.88 -11.49
C SER A 244 6.65 -4.21 -12.09
N PHE A 245 7.40 -4.97 -11.29
CA PHE A 245 7.73 -6.37 -11.57
C PHE A 245 7.54 -7.19 -10.30
N SER A 246 6.97 -8.37 -10.42
CA SER A 246 6.82 -9.30 -9.31
C SER A 246 7.06 -10.74 -9.72
N TRP A 247 7.65 -11.49 -8.79
CA TRP A 247 7.77 -12.94 -8.83
C TRP A 247 7.35 -13.50 -7.47
N MET A 248 6.46 -14.48 -7.46
CA MET A 248 5.91 -15.08 -6.23
C MET A 248 5.74 -16.58 -6.38
N THR A 249 6.15 -17.34 -5.36
CA THR A 249 6.05 -18.81 -5.32
C THR A 249 4.78 -19.33 -4.66
N GLY A 250 3.98 -18.44 -4.08
CA GLY A 250 2.77 -18.82 -3.34
C GLY A 250 1.76 -17.72 -3.30
N LEU A 251 0.92 -17.73 -2.28
CA LEU A 251 0.00 -16.66 -1.97
C LEU A 251 0.76 -15.45 -1.43
N GLU A 252 0.16 -14.28 -1.55
CA GLU A 252 0.72 -13.08 -0.96
C GLU A 252 0.87 -13.24 0.55
N SER A 253 1.99 -12.77 1.09
CA SER A 253 2.28 -12.83 2.52
C SER A 253 1.67 -11.63 3.25
N PHE A 254 1.39 -11.76 4.55
CA PHE A 254 1.03 -10.65 5.40
C PHE A 254 2.00 -10.50 6.57
N SER A 255 2.30 -9.25 6.93
CA SER A 255 3.22 -8.92 8.01
C SER A 255 2.59 -9.08 9.39
N TYR A 256 3.45 -9.13 10.41
CA TYR A 256 3.00 -9.11 11.80
C TYR A 256 2.25 -7.82 12.15
N GLU A 257 2.61 -6.73 11.52
CA GLU A 257 1.99 -5.43 11.71
C GLU A 257 0.58 -5.40 11.12
N GLU A 258 0.42 -5.82 9.85
CA GLU A 258 -0.88 -5.99 9.21
C GLU A 258 -1.77 -6.95 10.03
N PHE A 259 -1.18 -8.04 10.54
CA PHE A 259 -1.86 -8.96 11.44
C PHE A 259 -2.36 -8.26 12.71
N ASN A 260 -1.51 -7.50 13.39
CA ASN A 260 -1.87 -6.81 14.63
C ASN A 260 -2.93 -5.73 14.40
N SER A 261 -2.84 -4.98 13.32
CA SER A 261 -3.84 -3.98 12.93
C SER A 261 -5.22 -4.63 12.79
N ASN A 262 -5.30 -5.70 12.00
CA ASN A 262 -6.54 -6.46 11.83
C ASN A 262 -7.04 -7.07 13.14
N ARG A 263 -6.14 -7.65 13.97
CA ARG A 263 -6.49 -8.23 15.26
C ARG A 263 -7.12 -7.20 16.20
N ILE A 264 -6.51 -6.04 16.35
CA ILE A 264 -7.01 -4.95 17.20
C ILE A 264 -8.38 -4.49 16.70
N PHE A 265 -8.53 -4.28 15.41
CA PHE A 265 -9.80 -3.90 14.81
C PHE A 265 -10.90 -4.95 15.07
N PHE A 266 -10.60 -6.22 14.88
CA PHE A 266 -11.54 -7.30 15.13
C PHE A 266 -11.87 -7.47 16.61
N GLU A 267 -10.90 -7.35 17.52
CA GLU A 267 -11.16 -7.36 18.96
C GLU A 267 -12.04 -6.21 19.42
N TYR A 268 -11.88 -5.04 18.81
CA TYR A 268 -12.74 -3.88 19.06
C TYR A 268 -14.18 -4.12 18.58
N GLN A 269 -14.37 -4.73 17.41
CA GLN A 269 -15.65 -5.00 16.79
C GLN A 269 -16.42 -6.19 17.39
N GLN A 270 -15.84 -6.92 18.35
CA GLN A 270 -16.37 -8.18 18.90
C GLN A 270 -17.85 -8.17 19.34
N GLU A 271 -18.38 -7.02 19.71
CA GLU A 271 -19.76 -6.92 20.18
C GLU A 271 -20.79 -7.00 19.05
N ASN A 272 -20.37 -6.90 17.76
CA ASN A 272 -21.30 -6.67 16.67
C ASN A 272 -21.25 -7.63 15.46
N SER A 273 -20.18 -8.38 15.18
CA SER A 273 -20.10 -8.99 13.84
C SER A 273 -19.23 -10.24 13.64
N PHE A 274 -18.34 -10.63 14.55
CA PHE A 274 -17.35 -11.65 14.27
C PHE A 274 -17.58 -12.96 15.03
N THR A 275 -17.42 -14.07 14.29
CA THR A 275 -17.67 -15.40 14.84
C THR A 275 -16.54 -15.85 15.76
N PRO A 276 -16.82 -16.71 16.78
CA PRO A 276 -15.79 -17.35 17.60
C PRO A 276 -14.70 -18.07 16.77
N GLN A 277 -15.05 -18.56 15.60
CA GLN A 277 -14.12 -19.22 14.66
C GLN A 277 -13.03 -18.28 14.18
N MET A 278 -13.37 -17.02 13.90
CA MET A 278 -12.40 -16.02 13.44
C MET A 278 -11.37 -15.71 14.51
N LEU A 279 -11.79 -15.55 15.74
CA LEU A 279 -10.89 -15.30 16.87
C LEU A 279 -9.96 -16.48 17.14
N GLU A 280 -10.46 -17.69 17.00
CA GLU A 280 -9.63 -18.91 17.13
C GLU A 280 -8.60 -18.98 16.02
N ARG A 281 -8.99 -18.66 14.79
CA ARG A 281 -8.08 -18.59 13.65
C ARG A 281 -6.97 -17.55 13.83
N MET A 282 -7.32 -16.36 14.34
CA MET A 282 -6.33 -15.32 14.65
C MET A 282 -5.31 -15.78 15.69
N LYS A 283 -5.73 -16.55 16.70
CA LYS A 283 -4.78 -17.13 17.66
C LYS A 283 -3.80 -18.09 16.99
N LEU A 284 -4.27 -18.90 16.04
CA LEU A 284 -3.38 -19.80 15.30
C LEU A 284 -2.33 -19.03 14.50
N PHE A 285 -2.71 -17.96 13.80
CA PHE A 285 -1.75 -17.09 13.11
C PHE A 285 -0.77 -16.41 14.06
N GLN A 286 -1.26 -15.90 15.20
CA GLN A 286 -0.37 -15.34 16.24
C GLN A 286 0.65 -16.38 16.75
N GLU A 287 0.25 -17.64 16.89
CA GLU A 287 1.14 -18.71 17.28
C GLU A 287 2.22 -18.97 16.21
N CYS A 288 1.91 -18.86 14.91
CA CYS A 288 2.89 -18.98 13.84
C CYS A 288 3.99 -17.92 13.97
N PHE A 289 3.63 -16.66 14.21
CA PHE A 289 4.60 -15.59 14.44
C PHE A 289 5.45 -15.84 15.70
N THR A 290 4.82 -16.14 16.82
CA THR A 290 5.51 -16.25 18.12
C THR A 290 6.40 -17.48 18.26
N LYS A 291 6.14 -18.54 17.49
CA LYS A 291 6.93 -19.77 17.51
C LYS A 291 8.06 -19.81 16.48
N SER A 292 8.14 -18.79 15.63
CA SER A 292 9.18 -18.74 14.61
C SER A 292 10.58 -18.69 15.21
N THR A 293 11.47 -19.48 14.62
CA THR A 293 12.91 -19.51 14.92
C THR A 293 13.75 -19.04 13.74
N PHE A 294 13.14 -18.45 12.74
CA PHE A 294 13.82 -17.98 11.54
C PHE A 294 14.88 -16.93 11.85
N ASP A 295 16.10 -17.13 11.34
CA ASP A 295 17.20 -16.20 11.52
C ASP A 295 17.06 -15.00 10.57
N LYS A 296 16.65 -13.87 11.14
CA LYS A 296 16.49 -12.62 10.43
C LYS A 296 17.75 -12.17 9.70
N THR A 297 18.94 -12.36 10.29
CA THR A 297 20.21 -11.95 9.66
C THR A 297 20.51 -12.79 8.44
N ALA A 298 20.35 -14.12 8.54
CA ALA A 298 20.55 -15.02 7.41
C ALA A 298 19.53 -14.76 6.29
N GLY A 299 18.30 -14.39 6.63
CA GLY A 299 17.30 -13.98 5.65
C GLY A 299 17.67 -12.68 4.92
N LYS A 300 18.18 -11.68 5.66
CA LYS A 300 18.68 -10.44 5.07
C LYS A 300 19.79 -10.69 4.06
N GLU A 301 20.79 -11.52 4.41
CA GLU A 301 21.89 -11.86 3.51
C GLU A 301 21.38 -12.51 2.21
N GLN A 302 20.34 -13.35 2.28
CA GLN A 302 19.71 -13.92 1.09
C GLN A 302 19.01 -12.86 0.23
N ALA A 303 18.28 -11.93 0.86
CA ALA A 303 17.61 -10.85 0.14
C ALA A 303 18.61 -9.91 -0.55
N GLU A 304 19.68 -9.52 0.15
CA GLU A 304 20.77 -8.70 -0.43
C GLU A 304 21.50 -9.42 -1.58
N GLN A 305 21.61 -10.76 -1.51
CA GLN A 305 22.20 -11.54 -2.59
C GLN A 305 21.35 -11.48 -3.86
N VAL A 306 20.02 -11.46 -3.76
CA VAL A 306 19.12 -11.29 -4.92
C VAL A 306 19.38 -9.95 -5.61
N LEU A 307 19.49 -8.85 -4.85
CA LEU A 307 19.78 -7.54 -5.42
C LEU A 307 21.13 -7.53 -6.14
N LYS A 308 22.14 -8.10 -5.51
CA LYS A 308 23.49 -8.22 -6.08
C LYS A 308 23.51 -9.05 -7.37
N ASP A 309 22.78 -10.18 -7.40
CA ASP A 309 22.73 -11.04 -8.59
C ASP A 309 21.99 -10.35 -9.75
N LEU A 310 21.07 -9.44 -9.45
CA LEU A 310 20.36 -8.61 -10.41
C LEU A 310 21.07 -7.28 -10.74
N GLU A 311 22.28 -7.06 -10.17
CA GLU A 311 23.08 -5.84 -10.37
C GLU A 311 22.33 -4.55 -9.93
N ILE A 312 21.44 -4.64 -8.91
CA ILE A 312 20.73 -3.50 -8.34
C ILE A 312 21.58 -2.93 -7.21
N GLU A 313 22.24 -1.79 -7.44
CA GLU A 313 23.25 -1.24 -6.54
C GLU A 313 22.77 -0.02 -5.73
N ASP A 314 21.69 0.65 -6.15
CA ASP A 314 21.20 1.92 -5.59
C ASP A 314 20.12 1.76 -4.53
N MET A 315 19.83 0.53 -4.11
CA MET A 315 18.86 0.18 -3.10
C MET A 315 19.54 -0.33 -1.83
N SER A 316 19.16 0.20 -0.67
CA SER A 316 19.59 -0.25 0.65
C SER A 316 18.41 -0.70 1.50
N LEU A 317 18.67 -1.50 2.55
CA LEU A 317 17.60 -1.97 3.43
C LEU A 317 16.99 -0.79 4.19
N ALA A 318 15.72 -0.50 3.93
CA ALA A 318 14.94 0.52 4.60
C ALA A 318 14.28 -0.01 5.88
N SER A 319 13.65 -1.17 5.78
CA SER A 319 12.98 -1.83 6.91
C SER A 319 12.89 -3.33 6.70
N ASP A 320 12.52 -4.03 7.76
CA ASP A 320 12.21 -5.45 7.71
C ASP A 320 11.03 -5.76 8.65
N GLU A 321 10.17 -6.67 8.20
CA GLU A 321 8.95 -7.05 8.90
C GLU A 321 8.83 -8.56 8.99
N GLN A 322 8.49 -9.05 10.18
CA GLN A 322 8.14 -10.47 10.31
C GLN A 322 6.86 -10.75 9.52
N THR A 323 6.85 -11.83 8.73
CA THR A 323 5.75 -12.14 7.83
C THR A 323 5.42 -13.63 7.79
N LEU A 324 4.20 -13.95 7.39
CA LEU A 324 3.77 -15.33 7.07
C LEU A 324 3.61 -15.46 5.56
N TRP A 325 4.23 -16.50 5.02
CA TRP A 325 4.07 -16.91 3.64
C TRP A 325 3.28 -18.22 3.59
N PHE A 326 2.50 -18.40 2.52
CA PHE A 326 1.67 -19.59 2.29
C PHE A 326 1.92 -20.17 0.90
N PRO A 327 1.98 -21.50 0.75
CA PRO A 327 2.03 -22.14 -0.56
C PRO A 327 0.76 -21.85 -1.38
N GLN A 328 0.86 -22.02 -2.70
CA GLN A 328 -0.21 -21.71 -3.66
C GLN A 328 -1.52 -22.47 -3.39
N ASP A 329 -1.42 -23.67 -2.85
CA ASP A 329 -2.53 -24.58 -2.56
C ASP A 329 -2.95 -24.58 -1.08
N SER A 330 -2.50 -23.58 -0.32
CA SER A 330 -2.90 -23.39 1.07
C SER A 330 -4.28 -22.77 1.16
N TYR A 331 -5.28 -23.59 1.33
CA TYR A 331 -6.66 -23.12 1.51
C TYR A 331 -7.34 -23.81 2.68
N THR A 332 -8.09 -23.01 3.45
CA THR A 332 -9.06 -23.58 4.37
C THR A 332 -10.21 -24.21 3.58
N GLU A 333 -10.65 -25.40 3.97
CA GLU A 333 -11.74 -26.11 3.33
C GLU A 333 -12.94 -25.18 3.07
N GLY A 334 -13.44 -25.18 1.85
CA GLY A 334 -14.56 -24.35 1.39
C GLY A 334 -14.21 -22.93 0.95
N THR A 335 -12.93 -22.56 0.88
CA THR A 335 -12.49 -21.22 0.44
C THR A 335 -11.69 -21.24 -0.87
N GLU A 336 -11.50 -22.39 -1.47
CA GLU A 336 -10.72 -22.56 -2.72
C GLU A 336 -11.27 -21.68 -3.85
N GLY A 337 -10.39 -21.06 -4.59
CA GLY A 337 -10.72 -20.28 -5.79
C GLY A 337 -11.16 -18.84 -5.56
N ILE A 338 -11.05 -18.31 -4.34
CA ILE A 338 -11.40 -16.93 -4.02
C ILE A 338 -10.12 -16.16 -3.69
N GLY A 339 -9.66 -15.31 -4.59
CA GLY A 339 -8.39 -14.64 -4.44
C GLY A 339 -8.48 -13.12 -4.36
N SER A 340 -8.48 -12.57 -3.16
CA SER A 340 -8.00 -11.21 -2.93
C SER A 340 -7.19 -11.17 -1.64
N SER A 341 -6.31 -10.18 -1.47
CA SER A 341 -5.48 -10.02 -0.27
C SER A 341 -6.28 -9.93 1.02
N TYR A 342 -7.53 -9.43 0.96
CA TYR A 342 -8.47 -9.44 2.08
C TYR A 342 -8.89 -10.84 2.53
N ASP A 343 -8.70 -11.83 1.68
CA ASP A 343 -9.22 -13.17 1.86
C ASP A 343 -8.18 -14.14 2.42
N LEU A 344 -6.89 -13.78 2.47
CA LEU A 344 -5.83 -14.61 3.07
C LEU A 344 -6.16 -15.02 4.52
N TRP A 345 -6.75 -14.12 5.29
CA TRP A 345 -7.22 -14.40 6.65
C TRP A 345 -8.23 -15.54 6.73
N TRP A 346 -9.04 -15.69 5.69
CA TRP A 346 -10.09 -16.68 5.61
C TRP A 346 -9.66 -17.93 4.87
N MET A 347 -8.80 -17.77 3.86
CA MET A 347 -8.47 -18.82 2.90
C MET A 347 -7.25 -19.62 3.30
N ALA A 348 -6.16 -18.97 3.66
CA ALA A 348 -4.90 -19.66 3.94
C ALA A 348 -5.01 -20.52 5.20
N ASP A 349 -4.58 -21.78 5.16
CA ASP A 349 -4.53 -22.63 6.34
C ASP A 349 -3.35 -22.21 7.24
N PRO A 350 -3.59 -21.86 8.51
CA PRO A 350 -2.49 -21.54 9.44
C PRO A 350 -1.44 -22.65 9.57
N ALA A 351 -1.83 -23.91 9.32
CA ALA A 351 -0.91 -25.04 9.39
C ALA A 351 0.14 -25.05 8.27
N ASP A 352 -0.13 -24.39 7.15
CA ASP A 352 0.76 -24.28 5.99
C ASP A 352 1.66 -23.04 6.05
N ALA A 353 1.50 -22.20 7.07
CA ALA A 353 2.24 -20.96 7.20
C ALA A 353 3.73 -21.21 7.42
N GLU A 354 4.57 -20.63 6.57
CA GLU A 354 6.00 -20.46 6.83
C GLU A 354 6.23 -19.04 7.36
N CYS A 355 6.79 -18.91 8.56
CA CYS A 355 7.19 -17.63 9.09
C CYS A 355 8.58 -17.24 8.58
N GLY A 356 8.72 -15.99 8.19
CA GLY A 356 9.96 -15.41 7.69
C GLY A 356 9.98 -13.91 7.89
N TYR A 357 10.66 -13.21 7.01
CA TYR A 357 10.71 -11.75 6.97
C TYR A 357 10.50 -11.22 5.57
N ARG A 358 9.83 -10.08 5.46
CA ARG A 358 9.92 -9.16 4.33
C ARG A 358 11.09 -8.22 4.58
N TYR A 359 11.94 -8.06 3.60
CA TYR A 359 13.03 -7.10 3.57
C TYR A 359 12.66 -6.05 2.53
N ILE A 360 12.49 -4.81 2.96
CA ILE A 360 12.06 -3.70 2.13
C ILE A 360 13.29 -2.84 1.84
N PHE A 361 13.63 -2.72 0.58
CA PHE A 361 14.76 -1.94 0.09
C PHE A 361 14.24 -0.70 -0.63
N SER A 362 14.93 0.41 -0.45
CA SER A 362 14.66 1.66 -1.15
C SER A 362 15.96 2.43 -1.39
N ARG A 363 15.87 3.51 -2.16
CA ARG A 363 17.02 4.42 -2.34
C ARG A 363 17.40 5.05 -1.02
N GLU A 364 18.72 5.26 -0.82
CA GLU A 364 19.24 6.00 0.32
C GLU A 364 19.80 7.35 -0.14
N ILE A 365 19.33 8.43 0.47
CA ILE A 365 19.70 9.80 0.10
C ILE A 365 20.06 10.57 1.38
N GLY A 366 21.31 11.03 1.45
CA GLY A 366 21.79 11.80 2.60
C GLY A 366 21.74 11.07 3.95
N GLY A 367 21.73 9.74 3.94
CA GLY A 367 21.61 8.86 5.11
C GLY A 367 20.15 8.52 5.49
N LEU A 368 19.20 8.79 4.60
CA LEU A 368 17.78 8.50 4.78
C LEU A 368 17.27 7.61 3.65
N ASN A 369 16.53 6.57 4.00
CA ASN A 369 15.81 5.75 3.02
C ASN A 369 14.52 6.42 2.56
N VAL A 370 14.03 6.04 1.39
CA VAL A 370 12.70 6.41 0.92
C VAL A 370 11.68 5.58 1.68
N ILE A 371 10.65 6.26 2.20
CA ILE A 371 9.57 5.66 2.99
C ILE A 371 8.38 5.45 2.07
N ASP A 372 7.90 4.21 2.03
CA ASP A 372 6.59 3.88 1.48
C ASP A 372 5.55 4.00 2.60
N GLY A 373 4.62 4.89 2.42
CA GLY A 373 3.62 5.13 3.45
C GLY A 373 2.57 6.14 3.02
N ASP A 374 1.51 6.17 3.79
CA ASP A 374 0.35 7.01 3.57
C ASP A 374 0.00 7.75 4.85
N THR A 375 -0.69 8.88 4.74
CA THR A 375 -1.28 9.52 5.90
C THR A 375 -2.74 9.12 6.05
N ALA A 376 -3.13 8.73 7.26
CA ALA A 376 -4.51 8.36 7.58
C ALA A 376 -5.47 9.54 7.38
N VAL A 377 -4.99 10.75 7.52
CA VAL A 377 -5.80 11.97 7.41
C VAL A 377 -5.01 13.10 6.80
N ILE A 378 -5.65 13.78 5.88
CA ILE A 378 -5.19 15.04 5.31
C ILE A 378 -6.08 16.16 5.79
N GLU A 379 -5.47 17.30 6.11
CA GLU A 379 -6.19 18.53 6.21
C GLU A 379 -6.79 18.86 4.84
N GLU A 380 -8.10 19.08 4.74
CA GLU A 380 -8.74 19.56 3.51
C GLU A 380 -8.21 20.95 3.15
N THR A 381 -7.04 20.98 2.56
CA THR A 381 -6.52 22.16 1.87
C THR A 381 -6.67 21.92 0.38
N GLU A 382 -6.85 22.99 -0.41
CA GLU A 382 -6.84 22.90 -1.87
C GLU A 382 -5.51 22.38 -2.44
N GLU A 383 -4.52 22.09 -1.56
CA GLU A 383 -3.16 21.68 -1.88
C GLU A 383 -2.84 20.36 -1.21
N MET A 384 -3.39 19.26 -1.74
CA MET A 384 -3.01 17.92 -1.34
C MET A 384 -1.73 17.51 -2.07
N TYR A 385 -0.77 16.96 -1.32
CA TYR A 385 0.40 16.34 -1.88
C TYR A 385 0.11 14.85 -2.10
N SER A 386 -0.30 14.51 -3.31
CA SER A 386 -0.35 13.11 -3.75
C SER A 386 0.78 12.90 -4.75
N PRO A 387 1.61 11.88 -4.60
CA PRO A 387 2.57 11.54 -5.64
C PRO A 387 1.83 11.04 -6.89
N PRO A 388 2.34 11.35 -8.10
CA PRO A 388 1.71 10.92 -9.35
C PRO A 388 1.93 9.43 -9.65
N PHE A 389 2.80 8.76 -8.91
CA PHE A 389 3.12 7.34 -9.02
C PHE A 389 3.63 6.81 -7.66
N PRO A 390 3.57 5.48 -7.44
CA PRO A 390 4.01 4.87 -6.19
C PRO A 390 5.49 5.13 -5.89
N VAL A 391 5.82 5.14 -4.61
CA VAL A 391 7.22 5.20 -4.14
C VAL A 391 7.96 3.94 -4.58
N GLU A 392 9.20 4.12 -5.06
CA GLU A 392 10.02 3.01 -5.51
C GLU A 392 10.53 2.18 -4.35
N THR A 393 10.12 0.90 -4.32
CA THR A 393 10.57 -0.08 -3.32
C THR A 393 10.78 -1.46 -3.93
N ILE A 394 11.69 -2.22 -3.34
CA ILE A 394 11.84 -3.66 -3.61
C ILE A 394 11.57 -4.41 -2.33
N THR A 395 10.56 -5.28 -2.35
CA THR A 395 10.21 -6.14 -1.23
C THR A 395 10.59 -7.58 -1.55
N ILE A 396 11.39 -8.19 -0.67
CA ILE A 396 11.83 -9.59 -0.81
C ILE A 396 11.40 -10.37 0.43
N THR A 397 10.57 -11.39 0.24
CA THR A 397 10.16 -12.29 1.32
C THR A 397 11.08 -13.50 1.37
N VAL A 398 11.61 -13.78 2.54
CA VAL A 398 12.51 -14.93 2.79
C VAL A 398 12.00 -15.73 3.99
N THR A 399 11.92 -17.05 3.83
CA THR A 399 11.59 -18.02 4.89
C THR A 399 12.69 -19.06 5.05
N GLU A 400 12.52 -20.04 5.92
CA GLU A 400 13.48 -21.17 6.08
C GLU A 400 13.71 -21.92 4.77
N SER A 401 12.72 -21.99 3.88
CA SER A 401 12.85 -22.67 2.59
C SER A 401 13.38 -21.75 1.46
N GLY A 402 13.83 -20.55 1.78
CA GLY A 402 14.49 -19.61 0.88
C GLY A 402 13.63 -18.43 0.46
N VAL A 403 14.03 -17.77 -0.64
CA VAL A 403 13.31 -16.61 -1.21
C VAL A 403 11.96 -17.06 -1.75
N LYS A 404 10.90 -16.37 -1.36
CA LYS A 404 9.51 -16.68 -1.70
C LYS A 404 8.88 -15.69 -2.66
N SER A 405 9.24 -14.43 -2.53
CA SER A 405 8.76 -13.38 -3.43
C SER A 405 9.81 -12.31 -3.65
N PHE A 406 9.68 -11.65 -4.78
CA PHE A 406 10.39 -10.42 -5.15
C PHE A 406 9.36 -9.49 -5.79
N VAL A 407 9.18 -8.31 -5.23
CA VAL A 407 8.24 -7.31 -5.74
C VAL A 407 8.98 -5.98 -5.86
N TRP A 408 9.12 -5.48 -7.07
CA TRP A 408 9.66 -4.16 -7.38
C TRP A 408 8.54 -3.29 -7.90
N LYS A 409 8.16 -2.27 -7.17
CA LYS A 409 7.09 -1.34 -7.54
C LYS A 409 7.60 0.08 -7.62
N GLY A 410 6.87 0.95 -8.31
CA GLY A 410 7.15 2.38 -8.38
C GLY A 410 8.49 2.72 -9.01
N MET A 411 8.97 1.89 -9.96
CA MET A 411 10.25 2.13 -10.65
C MET A 411 10.33 3.57 -11.13
N SER A 412 11.43 4.26 -10.80
CA SER A 412 11.57 5.68 -11.06
C SER A 412 12.98 6.07 -11.49
N GLU A 413 13.10 7.19 -12.19
CA GLU A 413 14.38 7.75 -12.61
C GLU A 413 14.50 9.23 -12.26
N GLU A 414 15.72 9.63 -11.92
CA GLU A 414 16.05 11.03 -11.63
C GLU A 414 15.97 11.87 -12.90
N VAL A 415 15.29 13.01 -12.82
CA VAL A 415 15.24 14.01 -13.89
C VAL A 415 16.27 15.12 -13.64
N ARG A 416 16.26 15.71 -12.46
CA ARG A 416 17.19 16.77 -12.03
C ARG A 416 17.15 16.99 -10.51
N ILE A 417 18.21 17.56 -9.98
CA ILE A 417 18.25 18.08 -8.62
C ILE A 417 17.63 19.48 -8.60
N ILE A 418 16.57 19.67 -7.81
CA ILE A 418 15.91 20.98 -7.62
C ILE A 418 16.72 21.86 -6.67
N THR A 419 17.20 21.29 -5.57
CA THR A 419 18.16 21.91 -4.65
C THR A 419 19.07 20.85 -4.06
N GLU A 420 20.35 21.19 -3.86
CA GLU A 420 21.35 20.26 -3.33
C GLU A 420 21.22 20.03 -1.82
N ASN A 421 20.53 20.93 -1.11
CA ASN A 421 20.29 20.81 0.33
C ASN A 421 19.07 21.59 0.77
N THR A 422 18.43 21.15 1.86
CA THR A 422 17.22 21.75 2.42
C THR A 422 17.36 22.10 3.88
N ASN A 423 16.59 23.05 4.37
CA ASN A 423 16.37 23.29 5.78
C ASN A 423 15.21 22.42 6.27
N LEU A 424 15.40 21.77 7.42
CA LEU A 424 14.34 21.03 8.10
C LEU A 424 13.65 21.92 9.13
N LEU A 425 12.35 21.69 9.30
CA LEU A 425 11.66 22.22 10.47
C LEU A 425 12.24 21.62 11.76
N PRO A 426 12.30 22.41 12.85
CA PRO A 426 12.60 21.85 14.16
C PRO A 426 11.63 20.72 14.52
N PHE A 427 12.13 19.64 15.16
CA PHE A 427 11.32 18.48 15.53
C PHE A 427 10.06 18.87 16.32
N LYS A 428 10.16 19.88 17.19
CA LYS A 428 9.00 20.44 17.89
C LYS A 428 7.88 20.92 16.96
N LYS A 429 8.22 21.50 15.79
CA LYS A 429 7.23 21.93 14.81
C LYS A 429 6.58 20.73 14.11
N ILE A 430 7.34 19.70 13.83
CA ILE A 430 6.81 18.43 13.30
C ILE A 430 5.83 17.81 14.31
N GLN A 431 6.15 17.78 15.61
CA GLN A 431 5.22 17.33 16.65
C GLN A 431 3.91 18.13 16.67
N GLU A 432 4.00 19.45 16.54
CA GLU A 432 2.81 20.32 16.47
C GLU A 432 1.94 19.96 15.25
N ARG A 433 2.56 19.72 14.08
CA ARG A 433 1.86 19.30 12.86
C ARG A 433 1.22 17.92 12.99
N LEU A 434 1.93 16.95 13.54
CA LEU A 434 1.38 15.63 13.85
C LEU A 434 0.15 15.74 14.75
N ALA A 435 0.26 16.52 15.86
CA ALA A 435 -0.84 16.69 16.77
C ALA A 435 -2.06 17.37 16.14
N ASP A 436 -1.84 18.26 15.17
CA ASP A 436 -2.92 18.90 14.38
C ASP A 436 -3.58 17.90 13.43
N GLN A 437 -2.83 17.03 12.75
CA GLN A 437 -3.37 15.97 11.90
C GLN A 437 -4.17 14.95 12.71
N ILE A 438 -3.65 14.51 13.86
CA ILE A 438 -4.39 13.63 14.77
C ILE A 438 -5.68 14.30 15.27
N PHE A 439 -5.64 15.60 15.56
CA PHE A 439 -6.83 16.35 15.97
C PHE A 439 -7.85 16.47 14.86
N TYR A 440 -7.41 16.66 13.63
CA TYR A 440 -8.30 16.68 12.47
C TYR A 440 -9.02 15.32 12.30
N TRP A 441 -8.29 14.21 12.37
CA TRP A 441 -8.88 12.86 12.38
C TRP A 441 -9.92 12.69 13.49
N TYR A 442 -9.55 13.08 14.72
CA TYR A 442 -10.46 13.02 15.87
C TYR A 442 -11.76 13.80 15.60
N THR A 443 -11.69 14.98 15.01
CA THR A 443 -12.90 15.77 14.71
C THR A 443 -13.80 15.11 13.68
N GLY A 444 -13.23 14.44 12.69
CA GLY A 444 -13.95 13.62 11.72
C GLY A 444 -14.65 12.41 12.38
N THR A 445 -13.89 11.66 13.18
CA THR A 445 -14.41 10.49 13.92
C THR A 445 -15.53 10.85 14.90
N THR A 446 -15.45 12.02 15.54
CA THR A 446 -16.44 12.47 16.51
C THR A 446 -17.54 13.34 15.92
N ALA A 447 -17.55 13.53 14.60
CA ALA A 447 -18.57 14.34 13.91
C ALA A 447 -19.99 13.82 14.21
N GLY A 448 -20.85 14.70 14.70
CA GLY A 448 -22.24 14.36 15.09
C GLY A 448 -22.39 13.78 16.50
N GLN A 449 -21.32 13.56 17.26
CA GLN A 449 -21.43 13.22 18.68
C GLN A 449 -21.83 14.45 19.50
N PRO A 450 -22.58 14.28 20.62
CA PRO A 450 -22.86 15.36 21.54
C PRO A 450 -21.58 15.98 22.13
N GLU A 451 -21.55 17.30 22.32
CA GLU A 451 -20.38 17.99 22.92
C GLU A 451 -20.03 17.49 24.34
N ASP A 452 -21.00 16.96 25.06
CA ASP A 452 -20.88 16.44 26.42
C ASP A 452 -20.72 14.91 26.47
N ASP A 453 -20.50 14.25 25.35
CA ASP A 453 -20.19 12.83 25.28
C ASP A 453 -18.94 12.54 26.13
N PRO A 454 -19.01 11.64 27.12
CA PRO A 454 -17.89 11.37 28.04
C PRO A 454 -16.82 10.47 27.43
N THR A 455 -16.97 9.99 26.22
CA THR A 455 -16.04 9.07 25.58
C THR A 455 -14.67 9.73 25.41
N GLN A 456 -13.64 9.07 25.92
CA GLN A 456 -12.26 9.50 25.80
C GLN A 456 -11.55 8.76 24.66
N PHE A 457 -10.78 9.52 23.89
CA PHE A 457 -9.93 9.04 22.82
C PHE A 457 -8.47 9.16 23.23
N ARG A 458 -7.69 8.17 22.86
CA ARG A 458 -6.25 8.15 23.06
C ARG A 458 -5.53 7.80 21.76
N TYR A 459 -4.58 8.64 21.39
CA TYR A 459 -3.69 8.43 20.24
C TYR A 459 -2.28 8.23 20.78
N ARG A 460 -1.79 7.01 20.71
CA ARG A 460 -0.46 6.66 21.22
C ARG A 460 0.47 6.46 20.02
N VAL A 461 1.37 7.41 19.80
CA VAL A 461 2.43 7.26 18.81
C VAL A 461 3.37 6.16 19.26
N ILE A 462 3.61 5.20 18.38
CA ILE A 462 4.43 4.00 18.65
C ILE A 462 5.67 3.95 17.80
N GLU A 463 5.68 4.66 16.66
CA GLU A 463 6.82 4.76 15.76
C GLU A 463 6.94 6.19 15.24
N ALA A 464 8.17 6.62 15.03
CA ALA A 464 8.52 7.88 14.41
C ALA A 464 9.85 7.72 13.68
N ASP A 465 9.84 7.89 12.37
CA ASP A 465 11.05 7.78 11.56
C ASP A 465 11.15 8.92 10.54
N MET A 466 12.37 9.24 10.15
CA MET A 466 12.65 10.24 9.13
C MET A 466 13.23 9.56 7.89
N GLY A 467 12.67 9.89 6.73
CA GLY A 467 13.10 9.37 5.44
C GLY A 467 12.79 10.34 4.31
N TYR A 468 12.69 9.81 3.12
CA TYR A 468 12.27 10.52 1.92
C TYR A 468 10.94 9.98 1.42
N THR A 469 10.15 10.83 0.77
CA THR A 469 8.94 10.39 0.07
C THR A 469 8.65 11.26 -1.14
N TYR A 470 7.66 10.86 -1.93
CA TYR A 470 7.25 11.61 -3.12
C TYR A 470 6.11 12.59 -2.80
N ILE A 471 6.20 13.76 -3.42
CA ILE A 471 5.09 14.70 -3.56
C ILE A 471 4.98 15.09 -5.03
N THR A 472 3.81 15.58 -5.48
CA THR A 472 3.65 16.06 -6.85
C THR A 472 4.64 17.20 -7.13
N ALA A 473 5.37 17.10 -8.24
CA ALA A 473 6.27 18.16 -8.67
C ALA A 473 5.49 19.42 -9.07
N TYR A 474 6.03 20.56 -8.68
CA TYR A 474 5.36 21.84 -8.83
C TYR A 474 5.07 22.24 -10.28
N GLU A 475 6.05 22.13 -11.17
CA GLU A 475 5.94 22.56 -12.56
C GLU A 475 5.38 21.48 -13.49
N ASN A 476 5.42 20.21 -13.06
CA ASN A 476 4.99 19.07 -13.85
C ASN A 476 4.25 18.06 -12.99
N PRO A 477 2.92 18.00 -13.07
CA PRO A 477 2.12 17.10 -12.23
C PRO A 477 2.32 15.59 -12.53
N GLU A 478 2.95 15.23 -13.64
CA GLU A 478 3.33 13.85 -13.96
C GLU A 478 4.65 13.43 -13.31
N HIS A 479 5.41 14.38 -12.76
CA HIS A 479 6.64 14.13 -12.02
C HIS A 479 6.39 14.22 -10.51
N ALA A 480 7.25 13.56 -9.75
CA ALA A 480 7.32 13.70 -8.30
C ALA A 480 8.53 14.52 -7.88
N TRP A 481 8.43 15.20 -6.75
CA TRP A 481 9.60 15.62 -6.01
C TRP A 481 9.84 14.66 -4.86
N LEU A 482 11.04 14.14 -4.79
CA LEU A 482 11.55 13.34 -3.70
C LEU A 482 12.06 14.30 -2.62
N VAL A 483 11.39 14.30 -1.46
CA VAL A 483 11.57 15.28 -0.38
C VAL A 483 11.78 14.58 0.96
N PRO A 484 12.53 15.17 1.91
CA PRO A 484 12.62 14.65 3.26
C PRO A 484 11.26 14.76 3.97
N ALA A 485 10.88 13.70 4.69
CA ALA A 485 9.61 13.57 5.38
C ALA A 485 9.74 12.79 6.70
N TRP A 486 8.76 12.97 7.56
CA TRP A 486 8.55 12.20 8.77
C TRP A 486 7.39 11.23 8.59
N SER A 487 7.61 9.98 8.96
CA SER A 487 6.57 8.95 9.09
C SER A 487 6.30 8.70 10.57
N PHE A 488 5.02 8.61 10.91
CA PHE A 488 4.57 8.29 12.27
C PHE A 488 3.50 7.21 12.20
N MET A 489 3.57 6.28 13.14
CA MET A 489 2.47 5.35 13.40
C MET A 489 1.89 5.59 14.78
N ALA A 490 0.58 5.66 14.86
CA ALA A 490 -0.15 5.80 16.12
C ALA A 490 -1.24 4.74 16.26
N ILE A 491 -1.50 4.33 17.50
CA ILE A 491 -2.66 3.50 17.83
C ILE A 491 -3.76 4.41 18.35
N GLU A 492 -4.90 4.38 17.66
CA GLU A 492 -6.12 5.00 18.15
C GLU A 492 -6.80 4.08 19.16
N GLY A 493 -7.24 4.65 20.28
CA GLY A 493 -8.02 3.97 21.29
C GLY A 493 -9.24 4.79 21.70
N MET A 494 -10.34 4.11 22.02
CA MET A 494 -11.58 4.72 22.48
C MET A 494 -12.13 3.97 23.69
N GLY A 495 -12.50 4.70 24.76
CA GLY A 495 -13.07 4.10 25.96
C GLY A 495 -12.15 3.07 26.64
N GLY A 496 -10.81 3.20 26.48
CA GLY A 496 -9.83 2.30 27.04
C GLY A 496 -9.51 1.05 26.22
N LYS A 497 -10.09 0.90 25.02
CA LYS A 497 -9.77 -0.16 24.06
C LYS A 497 -8.99 0.41 22.88
N GLU A 498 -8.01 -0.31 22.38
CA GLU A 498 -7.33 0.00 21.11
C GLU A 498 -8.28 -0.37 19.95
N MET A 499 -8.28 0.47 18.90
CA MET A 499 -9.22 0.34 17.78
C MET A 499 -8.50 0.03 16.48
N GLN A 500 -7.49 0.83 16.13
CA GLN A 500 -6.81 0.73 14.84
C GLN A 500 -5.44 1.42 14.87
N TYR A 501 -4.61 1.07 13.89
CA TYR A 501 -3.40 1.80 13.58
C TYR A 501 -3.70 2.93 12.60
N LEU A 502 -3.01 4.04 12.76
CA LEU A 502 -3.09 5.22 11.91
C LEU A 502 -1.69 5.65 11.53
N SER A 503 -1.43 5.79 10.25
CA SER A 503 -0.17 6.29 9.71
C SER A 503 -0.28 7.77 9.38
N TYR A 504 0.78 8.52 9.57
CA TYR A 504 0.90 9.94 9.25
C TYR A 504 2.22 10.19 8.56
N LEU A 505 2.17 10.89 7.43
CA LEU A 505 3.34 11.28 6.67
C LEU A 505 3.37 12.81 6.56
N ILE A 506 4.47 13.42 7.02
CA ILE A 506 4.60 14.88 7.12
C ILE A 506 5.89 15.32 6.45
N GLU A 507 5.79 16.16 5.45
CA GLU A 507 6.93 16.76 4.78
C GLU A 507 7.77 17.57 5.79
N ALA A 508 9.09 17.37 5.78
CA ALA A 508 9.96 17.83 6.86
C ALA A 508 10.43 19.29 6.72
N MET A 509 10.23 19.95 5.59
CA MET A 509 10.68 21.33 5.33
C MET A 509 9.63 22.37 5.71
N GLU A 510 8.35 22.11 5.43
CA GLU A 510 7.23 23.03 5.64
C GLU A 510 6.14 22.44 6.53
N GLY A 511 6.19 21.15 6.81
CA GLY A 511 5.29 20.45 7.73
C GLY A 511 3.91 20.16 7.17
N ARG A 512 3.80 19.90 5.86
CA ARG A 512 2.55 19.55 5.19
C ARG A 512 2.30 18.06 5.30
N ALA A 513 1.04 17.67 5.44
CA ALA A 513 0.64 16.27 5.36
C ALA A 513 0.74 15.77 3.92
N ILE A 514 1.18 14.53 3.75
CA ILE A 514 1.36 13.87 2.45
C ILE A 514 0.40 12.70 2.39
N THR A 515 -0.36 12.60 1.31
CA THR A 515 -1.17 11.40 1.03
C THR A 515 -0.37 10.41 0.21
N GLY A 516 -0.62 9.12 0.41
CA GLY A 516 -0.12 8.10 -0.48
C GLY A 516 -0.66 8.28 -1.89
N GLY A 517 0.13 7.90 -2.88
CA GLY A 517 -0.36 7.81 -4.24
C GLY A 517 -1.34 6.65 -4.35
N ASP A 518 -2.52 6.90 -4.90
CA ASP A 518 -3.40 5.81 -5.32
C ASP A 518 -2.67 5.01 -6.40
N GLY A 519 -2.09 3.86 -5.99
CA GLY A 519 -1.42 2.92 -6.88
C GLY A 519 -2.41 2.08 -7.70
#